data_12daa824a9bbeaf8ddeb459b3c93a569
#
_entry.id   12daa824a9bbeaf8ddeb459b3c93a569
#
_cell.length_a   1.000
_cell.length_b   1.000
_cell.length_c   1.000
_cell.angle_alpha   90.00
_cell.angle_beta   90.00
_cell.angle_gamma   90.00
#
_symmetry.space_group_name_H-M   'P 1'
#
loop_
_entity.id
_entity.type
_entity.pdbx_description
1 polymer ?
#
loop_
_entity_poly.entity_id
_entity_poly.type
_entity_poly.pdbx_seq_one_letter_code
_entity_poly.pdbx_strand_id
1 'polypeptide(L)'
;MVGDIVILAACGVELATAGYGVFGIDYEGHGKSMGARCYIQKFEHLVDDCDRFFKSICELGEYRDKSRFLYGESMGGAVALLLHRKDPTFWDGAVLVAPMCKISEKVKPHPLVVTLLTQVEEIIPKWKIVPTKDVIDSAFKDPIKREKIRKNKLIYQDKPRLKTALELLRTSISVEQSLSQVSMPFFILHGEADTVTDPEVSRALYERAASADKTIKLYPGMWHGLTAGEPDHNVHLVFSDIVAWLDRRSHRQDRASMTPPAACTDSAAAAAADSPVSPEPPRQGAAGGFLCGLTGRANPQQCRM
;
A
#
# COMPACT_ATOMS: atom_id res chain seq x y z
N MET A 1 -14.61 -2.80 6.49
CA MET A 1 -13.59 -1.83 6.11
C MET A 1 -12.73 -1.56 7.32
N VAL A 2 -11.57 -2.18 7.37
CA VAL A 2 -10.61 -2.09 8.48
C VAL A 2 -9.32 -1.53 7.88
N GLY A 3 -9.36 -0.27 7.49
CA GLY A 3 -8.23 0.42 6.86
C GLY A 3 -7.95 1.75 7.54
N ASP A 4 -8.01 1.77 8.88
CA ASP A 4 -7.72 2.98 9.64
C ASP A 4 -6.22 3.03 9.97
N ILE A 5 -5.64 4.23 9.99
CA ILE A 5 -4.25 4.53 10.40
C ILE A 5 -3.78 3.76 11.64
N VAL A 6 -4.67 3.33 12.53
CA VAL A 6 -4.28 2.59 13.74
C VAL A 6 -3.75 1.18 13.41
N ILE A 7 -4.25 0.53 12.36
CA ILE A 7 -3.71 -0.74 11.85
C ILE A 7 -2.42 -0.44 11.08
N LEU A 8 -2.44 0.59 10.25
CA LEU A 8 -1.28 1.09 9.53
C LEU A 8 -0.19 1.64 10.47
N ALA A 9 -0.51 2.09 11.69
CA ALA A 9 0.48 2.55 12.65
C ALA A 9 1.45 1.43 13.08
N ALA A 10 0.98 0.19 13.26
CA ALA A 10 1.86 -0.94 13.53
C ALA A 10 2.74 -1.26 12.31
N CYS A 11 2.15 -1.28 11.11
CA CYS A 11 2.88 -1.43 9.85
C CYS A 11 3.91 -0.30 9.66
N GLY A 12 3.52 0.94 9.98
CA GLY A 12 4.39 2.10 9.92
C GLY A 12 5.61 2.00 10.82
N VAL A 13 5.45 1.47 12.03
CA VAL A 13 6.55 1.25 12.98
C VAL A 13 7.52 0.20 12.45
N GLU A 14 7.03 -0.94 11.95
CA GLU A 14 7.88 -2.02 11.38
C GLU A 14 8.72 -1.49 10.21
N LEU A 15 8.10 -0.79 9.29
CA LEU A 15 8.79 -0.24 8.11
C LEU A 15 9.71 0.93 8.47
N ALA A 16 9.33 1.79 9.43
CA ALA A 16 10.20 2.87 9.93
C ALA A 16 11.42 2.29 10.66
N THR A 17 11.26 1.20 11.39
CA THR A 17 12.38 0.48 12.03
C THR A 17 13.35 -0.10 10.98
N ALA A 18 12.84 -0.49 9.82
CA ALA A 18 13.65 -0.93 8.69
C ALA A 18 14.33 0.24 7.92
N GLY A 19 14.09 1.50 8.32
CA GLY A 19 14.74 2.67 7.74
C GLY A 19 13.94 3.41 6.69
N TYR A 20 12.65 3.11 6.54
CA TYR A 20 11.76 3.80 5.60
C TYR A 20 11.03 4.95 6.30
N GLY A 21 10.88 6.09 5.64
CA GLY A 21 9.95 7.12 6.07
C GLY A 21 8.51 6.73 5.68
N VAL A 22 7.57 6.76 6.64
CA VAL A 22 6.19 6.30 6.44
C VAL A 22 5.23 7.46 6.55
N PHE A 23 4.38 7.64 5.56
CA PHE A 23 3.34 8.66 5.55
C PHE A 23 1.99 8.00 5.27
N GLY A 24 0.98 8.37 6.00
CA GLY A 24 -0.38 7.88 5.82
C GLY A 24 -1.40 8.99 6.03
N ILE A 25 -2.58 8.81 5.45
CA ILE A 25 -3.71 9.73 5.58
C ILE A 25 -4.94 8.96 6.02
N ASP A 26 -5.66 9.51 6.99
CA ASP A 26 -7.03 9.08 7.29
C ASP A 26 -7.97 9.63 6.20
N TYR A 27 -8.64 8.77 5.47
CA TYR A 27 -9.64 9.18 4.48
C TYR A 27 -10.77 9.96 5.13
N GLU A 28 -11.50 10.79 4.36
CA GLU A 28 -12.71 11.44 4.84
C GLU A 28 -13.64 10.41 5.52
N GLY A 29 -14.12 10.74 6.73
CA GLY A 29 -14.96 9.87 7.55
C GLY A 29 -14.26 8.67 8.18
N HIS A 30 -12.95 8.51 8.05
CA HIS A 30 -12.16 7.45 8.67
C HIS A 30 -11.21 8.01 9.73
N GLY A 31 -10.76 7.15 10.65
CA GLY A 31 -9.80 7.51 11.68
C GLY A 31 -10.16 8.77 12.45
N LYS A 32 -9.31 9.80 12.35
CA LYS A 32 -9.51 11.13 12.96
C LYS A 32 -10.00 12.18 11.97
N SER A 33 -10.09 11.86 10.68
CA SER A 33 -10.60 12.78 9.67
C SER A 33 -12.07 13.09 9.86
N MET A 34 -12.45 14.31 9.52
CA MET A 34 -13.85 14.78 9.53
C MET A 34 -14.71 14.00 8.53
N GLY A 35 -16.00 14.20 8.61
CA GLY A 35 -16.97 13.59 7.71
C GLY A 35 -17.83 12.51 8.39
N ALA A 36 -18.79 11.98 7.64
CA ALA A 36 -19.68 10.93 8.13
C ALA A 36 -18.92 9.61 8.21
N ARG A 37 -18.93 8.95 9.38
CA ARG A 37 -18.16 7.72 9.65
C ARG A 37 -18.36 6.66 8.56
N CYS A 38 -17.24 6.25 7.92
CA CYS A 38 -17.17 5.27 6.82
C CYS A 38 -18.17 5.54 5.69
N TYR A 39 -18.41 6.80 5.38
CA TYR A 39 -19.24 7.20 4.25
C TYR A 39 -18.38 7.63 3.08
N ILE A 40 -18.39 6.86 2.02
CA ILE A 40 -17.71 7.16 0.77
C ILE A 40 -18.76 7.67 -0.22
N GLN A 41 -18.72 8.96 -0.52
CA GLN A 41 -19.63 9.59 -1.46
C GLN A 41 -19.23 9.29 -2.91
N LYS A 42 -17.92 9.44 -3.20
CA LYS A 42 -17.26 9.03 -4.44
C LYS A 42 -15.87 8.51 -4.10
N PHE A 43 -15.53 7.35 -4.62
CA PHE A 43 -14.23 6.76 -4.35
C PHE A 43 -13.07 7.57 -4.92
N GLU A 44 -13.32 8.27 -6.03
CA GLU A 44 -12.34 9.17 -6.66
C GLU A 44 -11.85 10.27 -5.71
N HIS A 45 -12.70 10.80 -4.83
CA HIS A 45 -12.29 11.81 -3.85
C HIS A 45 -11.20 11.28 -2.90
N LEU A 46 -11.29 10.02 -2.47
CA LEU A 46 -10.25 9.39 -1.66
C LEU A 46 -8.92 9.30 -2.41
N VAL A 47 -8.99 8.92 -3.68
CA VAL A 47 -7.81 8.82 -4.55
C VAL A 47 -7.19 10.20 -4.77
N ASP A 48 -8.01 11.23 -5.02
CA ASP A 48 -7.54 12.60 -5.23
C ASP A 48 -6.90 13.20 -3.97
N ASP A 49 -7.47 12.92 -2.80
CA ASP A 49 -6.90 13.36 -1.52
C ASP A 49 -5.55 12.69 -1.27
N CYS A 50 -5.43 11.39 -1.53
CA CYS A 50 -4.17 10.66 -1.44
C CYS A 50 -3.13 11.19 -2.43
N ASP A 51 -3.51 11.41 -3.69
CA ASP A 51 -2.62 11.91 -4.74
C ASP A 51 -2.02 13.27 -4.33
N ARG A 52 -2.88 14.20 -3.91
CA ARG A 52 -2.44 15.54 -3.45
C ARG A 52 -1.53 15.45 -2.23
N PHE A 53 -1.94 14.65 -1.22
CA PHE A 53 -1.17 14.50 0.01
C PHE A 53 0.22 13.90 -0.26
N PHE A 54 0.29 12.76 -0.95
CA PHE A 54 1.57 12.10 -1.17
C PHE A 54 2.49 12.88 -2.10
N LYS A 55 1.95 13.51 -3.13
CA LYS A 55 2.76 14.39 -4.00
C LYS A 55 3.32 15.59 -3.24
N SER A 56 2.55 16.20 -2.34
CA SER A 56 3.06 17.28 -1.49
C SER A 56 4.23 16.86 -0.59
N ILE A 57 4.22 15.61 -0.08
CA ILE A 57 5.37 15.06 0.67
C ILE A 57 6.57 14.88 -0.25
N CYS A 58 6.35 14.34 -1.47
CA CYS A 58 7.43 14.11 -2.43
C CYS A 58 8.07 15.41 -2.96
N GLU A 59 7.41 16.56 -2.83
CA GLU A 59 7.95 17.87 -3.18
C GLU A 59 8.90 18.44 -2.12
N LEU A 60 8.83 17.96 -0.87
CA LEU A 60 9.73 18.37 0.18
C LEU A 60 11.18 18.01 -0.17
N GLY A 61 12.12 18.93 0.07
CA GLY A 61 13.52 18.77 -0.33
C GLY A 61 14.18 17.51 0.23
N GLU A 62 13.78 17.07 1.42
CA GLU A 62 14.25 15.84 2.06
C GLU A 62 13.85 14.57 1.29
N TYR A 63 12.72 14.60 0.55
CA TYR A 63 12.10 13.43 -0.05
C TYR A 63 12.09 13.44 -1.59
N ARG A 64 12.40 14.55 -2.21
CA ARG A 64 12.29 14.75 -3.66
C ARG A 64 13.01 13.69 -4.49
N ASP A 65 14.20 13.29 -4.05
CA ASP A 65 15.07 12.37 -4.77
C ASP A 65 15.04 10.93 -4.21
N LYS A 66 14.00 10.62 -3.41
CA LYS A 66 13.85 9.29 -2.82
C LYS A 66 12.94 8.40 -3.67
N SER A 67 13.17 7.09 -3.63
CA SER A 67 12.26 6.12 -4.25
C SER A 67 10.88 6.16 -3.60
N ARG A 68 9.82 6.04 -4.40
CA ARG A 68 8.42 6.25 -4.03
C ARG A 68 7.63 4.97 -4.20
N PHE A 69 7.30 4.33 -3.08
CA PHE A 69 6.53 3.10 -3.10
C PHE A 69 5.14 3.31 -2.51
N LEU A 70 4.13 2.77 -3.17
CA LEU A 70 2.78 2.66 -2.63
C LEU A 70 2.68 1.44 -1.71
N TYR A 71 2.00 1.59 -0.59
CA TYR A 71 1.63 0.48 0.28
C TYR A 71 0.12 0.49 0.46
N GLY A 72 -0.54 -0.61 0.11
CA GLY A 72 -1.99 -0.69 0.18
C GLY A 72 -2.51 -2.04 0.66
N GLU A 73 -3.29 -2.03 1.75
CA GLU A 73 -4.00 -3.22 2.24
C GLU A 73 -5.49 -3.15 1.87
N SER A 74 -6.05 -4.26 1.43
CA SER A 74 -7.48 -4.39 1.14
C SER A 74 -7.98 -3.25 0.23
N MET A 75 -8.87 -2.39 0.72
CA MET A 75 -9.33 -1.17 0.01
C MET A 75 -8.16 -0.23 -0.36
N GLY A 76 -7.13 -0.12 0.49
CA GLY A 76 -5.92 0.65 0.19
C GLY A 76 -5.15 0.12 -1.03
N GLY A 77 -5.25 -1.18 -1.32
CA GLY A 77 -4.73 -1.76 -2.55
C GLY A 77 -5.43 -1.23 -3.81
N ALA A 78 -6.76 -1.02 -3.76
CA ALA A 78 -7.49 -0.36 -4.84
C ALA A 78 -7.05 1.10 -5.01
N VAL A 79 -6.88 1.83 -3.90
CA VAL A 79 -6.36 3.22 -3.94
C VAL A 79 -4.98 3.26 -4.58
N ALA A 80 -4.07 2.37 -4.19
CA ALA A 80 -2.73 2.29 -4.78
C ALA A 80 -2.75 2.03 -6.30
N LEU A 81 -3.58 1.10 -6.76
CA LEU A 81 -3.74 0.81 -8.19
C LEU A 81 -4.35 1.99 -8.95
N LEU A 82 -5.28 2.73 -8.35
CA LEU A 82 -5.88 3.92 -8.94
C LEU A 82 -4.91 5.12 -8.98
N LEU A 83 -4.07 5.28 -7.97
CA LEU A 83 -2.99 6.27 -7.96
C LEU A 83 -1.99 5.98 -9.08
N HIS A 84 -1.58 4.73 -9.27
CA HIS A 84 -0.74 4.33 -10.40
C HIS A 84 -1.43 4.61 -11.74
N ARG A 85 -2.71 4.26 -11.90
CA ARG A 85 -3.46 4.54 -13.13
C ARG A 85 -3.53 6.04 -13.44
N LYS A 86 -3.61 6.88 -12.41
CA LYS A 86 -3.66 8.35 -12.54
C LYS A 86 -2.32 8.92 -12.98
N ASP A 87 -1.22 8.39 -12.47
CA ASP A 87 0.14 8.80 -12.83
C ASP A 87 1.08 7.57 -12.88
N PRO A 88 1.15 6.89 -14.05
CA PRO A 88 1.85 5.61 -14.18
C PRO A 88 3.37 5.68 -13.98
N THR A 89 3.97 6.86 -14.11
CA THR A 89 5.41 7.06 -14.05
C THR A 89 5.91 7.63 -12.73
N PHE A 90 5.00 8.05 -11.86
CA PHE A 90 5.35 8.72 -10.61
C PHE A 90 5.84 7.76 -9.51
N TRP A 91 5.36 6.50 -9.51
CA TRP A 91 5.61 5.53 -8.46
C TRP A 91 6.63 4.49 -8.89
N ASP A 92 7.63 4.24 -8.06
CA ASP A 92 8.69 3.26 -8.31
C ASP A 92 8.25 1.82 -8.06
N GLY A 93 7.12 1.63 -7.38
CA GLY A 93 6.52 0.32 -7.17
C GLY A 93 5.41 0.33 -6.11
N ALA A 94 4.81 -0.85 -5.88
CA ALA A 94 3.77 -1.04 -4.88
C ALA A 94 3.89 -2.35 -4.12
N VAL A 95 3.58 -2.30 -2.81
CA VAL A 95 3.29 -3.45 -1.95
C VAL A 95 1.79 -3.53 -1.74
N LEU A 96 1.19 -4.63 -2.14
CA LEU A 96 -0.25 -4.84 -2.17
C LEU A 96 -0.61 -6.05 -1.27
N VAL A 97 -1.20 -5.78 -0.11
CA VAL A 97 -1.56 -6.80 0.87
C VAL A 97 -3.05 -7.09 0.75
N ALA A 98 -3.40 -8.31 0.37
CA ALA A 98 -4.78 -8.77 0.17
C ALA A 98 -5.65 -7.73 -0.58
N PRO A 99 -5.21 -7.19 -1.75
CA PRO A 99 -5.78 -6.00 -2.35
C PRO A 99 -7.20 -6.22 -2.86
N MET A 100 -8.06 -5.19 -2.71
CA MET A 100 -9.36 -5.12 -3.35
C MET A 100 -9.19 -4.72 -4.83
N CYS A 101 -8.87 -5.66 -5.70
CA CYS A 101 -8.61 -5.37 -7.13
C CYS A 101 -9.61 -6.02 -8.09
N LYS A 102 -10.53 -6.84 -7.57
CA LYS A 102 -11.59 -7.52 -8.31
C LYS A 102 -12.66 -7.99 -7.33
N ILE A 103 -13.87 -8.21 -7.81
CA ILE A 103 -14.91 -8.90 -7.03
C ILE A 103 -14.82 -10.38 -7.35
N SER A 104 -14.72 -11.20 -6.30
CA SER A 104 -14.82 -12.66 -6.48
C SER A 104 -16.17 -13.02 -7.05
N GLU A 105 -16.17 -13.91 -8.04
CA GLU A 105 -17.41 -14.44 -8.65
C GLU A 105 -18.32 -15.12 -7.61
N LYS A 106 -17.75 -15.60 -6.48
CA LYS A 106 -18.50 -16.23 -5.38
C LYS A 106 -19.43 -15.27 -4.64
N VAL A 107 -19.12 -13.95 -4.66
CA VAL A 107 -19.86 -12.92 -3.91
C VAL A 107 -20.41 -11.80 -4.80
N LYS A 108 -20.25 -11.93 -6.10
CA LYS A 108 -20.70 -10.94 -7.08
C LYS A 108 -22.23 -10.82 -7.06
N PRO A 109 -22.80 -9.65 -6.75
CA PRO A 109 -24.23 -9.50 -6.71
C PRO A 109 -24.84 -9.60 -8.10
N HIS A 110 -26.09 -10.12 -8.17
CA HIS A 110 -26.80 -10.21 -9.43
C HIS A 110 -27.01 -8.82 -10.06
N PRO A 111 -26.83 -8.62 -11.37
CA PRO A 111 -26.94 -7.30 -12.01
C PRO A 111 -28.26 -6.56 -11.74
N LEU A 112 -29.39 -7.25 -11.69
CA LEU A 112 -30.69 -6.66 -11.36
C LEU A 112 -30.72 -6.09 -9.94
N VAL A 113 -30.05 -6.75 -8.97
CA VAL A 113 -29.94 -6.26 -7.60
C VAL A 113 -29.10 -5.00 -7.58
N VAL A 114 -27.99 -4.95 -8.32
CA VAL A 114 -27.14 -3.75 -8.43
C VAL A 114 -27.91 -2.59 -9.02
N THR A 115 -28.67 -2.84 -10.11
CA THR A 115 -29.50 -1.80 -10.76
C THR A 115 -30.54 -1.24 -9.78
N LEU A 116 -31.27 -2.11 -9.07
CA LEU A 116 -32.26 -1.68 -8.07
C LEU A 116 -31.61 -0.86 -6.95
N LEU A 117 -30.51 -1.36 -6.39
CA LEU A 117 -29.80 -0.67 -5.31
C LEU A 117 -29.23 0.67 -5.77
N THR A 118 -28.82 0.80 -7.03
CA THR A 118 -28.35 2.06 -7.61
C THR A 118 -29.46 3.11 -7.70
N GLN A 119 -30.69 2.71 -8.03
CA GLN A 119 -31.83 3.64 -8.01
C GLN A 119 -32.22 4.07 -6.60
N VAL A 120 -32.19 3.13 -5.66
CA VAL A 120 -32.50 3.38 -4.25
C VAL A 120 -31.42 4.23 -3.58
N GLU A 121 -30.17 4.13 -4.02
CA GLU A 121 -29.04 4.91 -3.51
C GLU A 121 -29.25 6.41 -3.58
N GLU A 122 -29.92 6.92 -4.61
CA GLU A 122 -30.18 8.36 -4.76
C GLU A 122 -31.13 8.89 -3.69
N ILE A 123 -32.02 8.04 -3.18
CA ILE A 123 -33.03 8.41 -2.17
C ILE A 123 -32.48 8.20 -0.75
N ILE A 124 -31.82 7.07 -0.50
CA ILE A 124 -31.38 6.66 0.84
C ILE A 124 -29.89 6.28 0.92
N PRO A 125 -28.96 7.14 0.49
CA PRO A 125 -27.54 6.80 0.33
C PRO A 125 -26.86 6.36 1.65
N LYS A 126 -27.36 6.86 2.79
CA LYS A 126 -26.78 6.64 4.11
C LYS A 126 -27.35 5.43 4.86
N TRP A 127 -28.33 4.71 4.29
CA TRP A 127 -28.93 3.56 4.96
C TRP A 127 -27.96 2.37 5.03
N LYS A 128 -28.01 1.63 6.14
CA LYS A 128 -27.13 0.50 6.46
C LYS A 128 -27.86 -0.83 6.19
N ILE A 129 -28.31 -1.01 4.95
CA ILE A 129 -29.16 -2.15 4.54
C ILE A 129 -28.40 -3.31 3.91
N VAL A 130 -27.11 -3.11 3.56
CA VAL A 130 -26.32 -4.14 2.91
C VAL A 130 -25.92 -5.21 3.93
N PRO A 131 -26.36 -6.47 3.76
CA PRO A 131 -25.95 -7.55 4.64
C PRO A 131 -24.46 -7.84 4.40
N THR A 132 -23.66 -7.79 5.47
CA THR A 132 -22.23 -8.12 5.42
C THR A 132 -21.87 -9.02 6.58
N LYS A 133 -20.93 -9.94 6.35
CA LYS A 133 -20.28 -10.66 7.45
C LYS A 133 -19.46 -9.68 8.28
N ASP A 134 -19.22 -10.00 9.53
CA ASP A 134 -18.31 -9.24 10.37
C ASP A 134 -16.89 -9.38 9.81
N VAL A 135 -16.37 -8.25 9.30
CA VAL A 135 -15.05 -8.20 8.66
C VAL A 135 -13.95 -8.43 9.69
N ILE A 136 -14.13 -7.94 10.94
CA ILE A 136 -13.11 -8.10 11.99
C ILE A 136 -12.94 -9.58 12.33
N ASP A 137 -14.03 -10.31 12.52
CA ASP A 137 -13.97 -11.75 12.81
C ASP A 137 -13.40 -12.56 11.66
N SER A 138 -13.59 -12.12 10.43
CA SER A 138 -13.08 -12.79 9.23
C SER A 138 -11.64 -12.40 8.89
N ALA A 139 -11.18 -11.21 9.30
CA ALA A 139 -9.87 -10.69 8.96
C ALA A 139 -8.79 -11.02 10.00
N PHE A 140 -9.15 -11.05 11.30
CA PHE A 140 -8.20 -11.20 12.40
C PHE A 140 -8.22 -12.63 12.96
N LYS A 141 -7.17 -13.40 12.68
CA LYS A 141 -7.02 -14.78 13.14
C LYS A 141 -6.67 -14.84 14.63
N ASP A 142 -5.76 -13.96 15.09
CA ASP A 142 -5.35 -13.88 16.49
C ASP A 142 -6.49 -13.29 17.35
N PRO A 143 -7.01 -14.02 18.37
CA PRO A 143 -8.14 -13.57 19.17
C PRO A 143 -7.80 -12.35 20.03
N ILE A 144 -6.55 -12.19 20.49
CA ILE A 144 -6.12 -11.05 21.31
C ILE A 144 -6.09 -9.79 20.45
N LYS A 145 -5.53 -9.89 19.26
CA LYS A 145 -5.49 -8.78 18.30
C LYS A 145 -6.89 -8.40 17.84
N ARG A 146 -7.77 -9.37 17.61
CA ARG A 146 -9.18 -9.15 17.27
C ARG A 146 -9.89 -8.37 18.37
N GLU A 147 -9.73 -8.74 19.64
CA GLU A 147 -10.32 -8.05 20.76
C GLU A 147 -9.78 -6.62 20.92
N LYS A 148 -8.47 -6.42 20.70
CA LYS A 148 -7.85 -5.09 20.69
C LYS A 148 -8.45 -4.17 19.62
N ILE A 149 -8.67 -4.70 18.41
CA ILE A 149 -9.29 -3.98 17.30
C ILE A 149 -10.75 -3.62 17.63
N ARG A 150 -11.52 -4.55 18.23
CA ARG A 150 -12.90 -4.28 18.61
C ARG A 150 -13.04 -3.18 19.68
N LYS A 151 -12.06 -3.01 20.55
CA LYS A 151 -12.01 -1.93 21.54
C LYS A 151 -11.64 -0.56 20.97
N ASN A 152 -11.12 -0.52 19.74
CA ASN A 152 -10.71 0.72 19.12
C ASN A 152 -11.91 1.51 18.57
N LYS A 153 -12.21 2.64 19.21
CA LYS A 153 -13.34 3.52 18.86
C LYS A 153 -13.19 4.22 17.49
N LEU A 154 -11.97 4.25 16.93
CA LEU A 154 -11.73 4.83 15.61
C LEU A 154 -12.15 3.88 14.50
N ILE A 155 -12.27 2.59 14.77
CA ILE A 155 -12.65 1.57 13.79
C ILE A 155 -14.17 1.49 13.69
N TYR A 156 -14.66 1.59 12.47
CA TYR A 156 -16.09 1.46 12.18
C TYR A 156 -16.48 -0.03 12.17
N GLN A 157 -17.45 -0.37 13.04
CA GLN A 157 -17.86 -1.76 13.27
C GLN A 157 -19.31 -2.05 12.88
N ASP A 158 -19.97 -1.10 12.24
CA ASP A 158 -21.36 -1.23 11.82
C ASP A 158 -21.43 -1.62 10.33
N LYS A 159 -22.63 -1.92 9.85
CA LYS A 159 -22.89 -2.26 8.44
C LYS A 159 -22.50 -1.09 7.53
N PRO A 160 -21.93 -1.36 6.35
CA PRO A 160 -21.61 -0.30 5.39
C PRO A 160 -22.90 0.40 4.93
N ARG A 161 -22.78 1.69 4.65
CA ARG A 161 -23.86 2.45 4.04
C ARG A 161 -24.04 2.02 2.60
N LEU A 162 -25.27 2.12 2.09
CA LEU A 162 -25.60 1.70 0.71
C LEU A 162 -24.69 2.36 -0.31
N LYS A 163 -24.52 3.69 -0.25
CA LYS A 163 -23.64 4.44 -1.14
C LYS A 163 -22.21 3.92 -1.08
N THR A 164 -21.66 3.73 0.12
CA THR A 164 -20.30 3.20 0.31
C THR A 164 -20.14 1.82 -0.32
N ALA A 165 -21.09 0.91 -0.11
CA ALA A 165 -21.04 -0.44 -0.67
C ALA A 165 -21.06 -0.42 -2.20
N LEU A 166 -21.90 0.43 -2.81
CA LEU A 166 -21.97 0.57 -4.27
C LEU A 166 -20.72 1.24 -4.84
N GLU A 167 -20.13 2.22 -4.15
CA GLU A 167 -18.85 2.81 -4.57
C GLU A 167 -17.70 1.79 -4.55
N LEU A 168 -17.64 0.94 -3.52
CA LEU A 168 -16.65 -0.15 -3.46
C LEU A 168 -16.86 -1.16 -4.60
N LEU A 169 -18.11 -1.50 -4.90
CA LEU A 169 -18.45 -2.37 -6.02
C LEU A 169 -18.01 -1.77 -7.36
N ARG A 170 -18.39 -0.52 -7.63
CA ARG A 170 -18.01 0.22 -8.87
C ARG A 170 -16.50 0.32 -9.00
N THR A 171 -15.81 0.64 -7.91
CA THR A 171 -14.35 0.73 -7.87
C THR A 171 -13.69 -0.59 -8.16
N SER A 172 -14.15 -1.70 -7.56
CA SER A 172 -13.60 -3.03 -7.84
C SER A 172 -13.77 -3.42 -9.31
N ILE A 173 -14.92 -3.11 -9.92
CA ILE A 173 -15.16 -3.34 -11.36
C ILE A 173 -14.21 -2.48 -12.20
N SER A 174 -14.07 -1.18 -11.89
CA SER A 174 -13.17 -0.27 -12.60
C SER A 174 -11.71 -0.71 -12.53
N VAL A 175 -11.26 -1.15 -11.35
CA VAL A 175 -9.89 -1.68 -11.16
C VAL A 175 -9.71 -2.97 -11.94
N GLU A 176 -10.66 -3.91 -11.88
CA GLU A 176 -10.61 -5.16 -12.65
C GLU A 176 -10.46 -4.93 -14.15
N GLN A 177 -11.17 -3.94 -14.70
CA GLN A 177 -11.09 -3.57 -16.11
C GLN A 177 -9.72 -2.99 -16.52
N SER A 178 -8.97 -2.42 -15.56
CA SER A 178 -7.69 -1.78 -15.80
C SER A 178 -6.47 -2.58 -15.31
N LEU A 179 -6.61 -3.84 -14.92
CA LEU A 179 -5.49 -4.67 -14.43
C LEU A 179 -4.34 -4.77 -15.44
N SER A 180 -4.63 -4.83 -16.75
CA SER A 180 -3.64 -4.85 -17.81
C SER A 180 -2.85 -3.54 -17.98
N GLN A 181 -3.28 -2.46 -17.35
CA GLN A 181 -2.58 -1.17 -17.37
C GLN A 181 -1.56 -1.04 -16.22
N VAL A 182 -1.54 -1.99 -15.28
CA VAL A 182 -0.58 -1.97 -14.16
C VAL A 182 0.80 -2.31 -14.67
N SER A 183 1.67 -1.30 -14.77
CA SER A 183 3.01 -1.38 -15.36
C SER A 183 4.15 -1.17 -14.35
N MET A 184 3.88 -0.57 -13.19
CA MET A 184 4.89 -0.40 -12.13
C MET A 184 5.33 -1.74 -11.53
N PRO A 185 6.55 -1.84 -10.97
CA PRO A 185 6.95 -2.96 -10.12
C PRO A 185 5.97 -3.18 -8.98
N PHE A 186 5.57 -4.42 -8.68
CA PHE A 186 4.71 -4.66 -7.53
C PHE A 186 4.93 -6.03 -6.85
N PHE A 187 4.59 -6.06 -5.57
CA PHE A 187 4.57 -7.26 -4.75
C PHE A 187 3.20 -7.46 -4.12
N ILE A 188 2.57 -8.59 -4.44
CA ILE A 188 1.30 -9.01 -3.85
C ILE A 188 1.58 -10.02 -2.74
N LEU A 189 1.00 -9.78 -1.57
CA LEU A 189 0.98 -10.69 -0.43
C LEU A 189 -0.46 -11.05 -0.10
N HIS A 190 -0.80 -12.34 0.03
CA HIS A 190 -2.17 -12.75 0.29
C HIS A 190 -2.23 -14.02 1.14
N GLY A 191 -3.14 -14.07 2.11
CA GLY A 191 -3.39 -15.27 2.91
C GLY A 191 -4.24 -16.27 2.14
N GLU A 192 -3.81 -17.53 2.04
CA GLU A 192 -4.59 -18.55 1.29
C GLU A 192 -5.94 -18.88 1.93
N ALA A 193 -6.08 -18.65 3.25
CA ALA A 193 -7.35 -18.83 3.97
C ALA A 193 -8.13 -17.53 4.16
N ASP A 194 -7.85 -16.50 3.36
CA ASP A 194 -8.61 -15.24 3.35
C ASP A 194 -10.04 -15.46 2.88
N THR A 195 -11.01 -15.06 3.72
CA THR A 195 -12.45 -15.11 3.43
C THR A 195 -13.07 -13.74 3.21
N VAL A 196 -12.28 -12.66 3.29
CA VAL A 196 -12.70 -11.27 3.06
C VAL A 196 -12.48 -10.88 1.59
N THR A 197 -11.24 -11.05 1.11
CA THR A 197 -10.89 -10.94 -0.31
C THR A 197 -10.40 -12.32 -0.80
N ASP A 198 -10.97 -12.80 -1.90
CA ASP A 198 -10.60 -14.11 -2.44
C ASP A 198 -9.16 -14.07 -3.00
N PRO A 199 -8.24 -14.97 -2.62
CA PRO A 199 -6.87 -15.01 -3.16
C PRO A 199 -6.81 -15.08 -4.70
N GLU A 200 -7.84 -15.61 -5.36
CA GLU A 200 -7.93 -15.64 -6.83
C GLU A 200 -7.97 -14.25 -7.47
N VAL A 201 -8.43 -13.22 -6.75
CA VAL A 201 -8.40 -11.85 -7.29
C VAL A 201 -6.96 -11.32 -7.37
N SER A 202 -6.10 -11.73 -6.44
CA SER A 202 -4.66 -11.43 -6.46
C SER A 202 -3.92 -12.19 -7.56
N ARG A 203 -4.27 -13.44 -7.82
CA ARG A 203 -3.76 -14.20 -8.97
C ARG A 203 -4.13 -13.52 -10.27
N ALA A 204 -5.40 -13.10 -10.43
CA ALA A 204 -5.86 -12.38 -11.61
C ALA A 204 -5.10 -11.06 -11.85
N LEU A 205 -4.80 -10.29 -10.80
CA LEU A 205 -3.94 -9.11 -10.92
C LEU A 205 -2.53 -9.49 -11.38
N TYR A 206 -1.91 -10.49 -10.75
CA TYR A 206 -0.58 -10.96 -11.12
C TYR A 206 -0.51 -11.41 -12.58
N GLU A 207 -1.49 -12.17 -13.04
CA GLU A 207 -1.52 -12.72 -14.42
C GLU A 207 -1.73 -11.61 -15.46
N ARG A 208 -2.67 -10.69 -15.21
CA ARG A 208 -3.14 -9.71 -16.20
C ARG A 208 -2.30 -8.44 -16.26
N ALA A 209 -1.55 -8.10 -15.20
CA ALA A 209 -0.74 -6.89 -15.16
C ALA A 209 0.37 -6.90 -16.21
N ALA A 210 0.58 -5.74 -16.86
CA ALA A 210 1.64 -5.54 -17.86
C ALA A 210 3.04 -5.38 -17.25
N SER A 211 3.16 -5.22 -15.93
CA SER A 211 4.44 -5.07 -15.25
C SER A 211 5.40 -6.22 -15.57
N ALA A 212 6.63 -5.89 -15.94
CA ALA A 212 7.72 -6.85 -16.12
C ALA A 212 8.36 -7.30 -14.79
N ASP A 213 8.16 -6.53 -13.70
CA ASP A 213 8.68 -6.80 -12.36
C ASP A 213 7.52 -6.98 -11.38
N LYS A 214 6.97 -8.18 -11.34
CA LYS A 214 5.83 -8.53 -10.51
C LYS A 214 6.12 -9.78 -9.68
N THR A 215 5.72 -9.73 -8.41
CA THR A 215 5.89 -10.83 -7.46
C THR A 215 4.55 -11.08 -6.76
N ILE A 216 4.21 -12.34 -6.56
CA ILE A 216 3.10 -12.76 -5.71
C ILE A 216 3.60 -13.79 -4.69
N LYS A 217 3.21 -13.62 -3.43
CA LYS A 217 3.44 -14.61 -2.37
C LYS A 217 2.13 -14.91 -1.65
N LEU A 218 1.76 -16.17 -1.65
CA LEU A 218 0.60 -16.65 -0.93
C LEU A 218 1.08 -17.33 0.36
N TYR A 219 0.41 -17.05 1.48
CA TYR A 219 0.79 -17.55 2.79
C TYR A 219 -0.20 -18.63 3.24
N PRO A 220 0.23 -19.88 3.31
CA PRO A 220 -0.63 -21.00 3.70
C PRO A 220 -1.27 -20.80 5.07
N GLY A 221 -2.59 -20.96 5.13
CA GLY A 221 -3.37 -20.89 6.36
C GLY A 221 -3.49 -19.49 6.99
N MET A 222 -2.89 -18.44 6.43
CA MET A 222 -3.08 -17.06 6.90
C MET A 222 -4.39 -16.47 6.38
N TRP A 223 -4.93 -15.54 7.16
CA TRP A 223 -6.18 -14.85 6.87
C TRP A 223 -5.92 -13.48 6.22
N HIS A 224 -7.00 -12.64 6.15
CA HIS A 224 -6.95 -11.33 5.50
C HIS A 224 -5.96 -10.34 6.13
N GLY A 225 -5.90 -10.30 7.45
CA GLY A 225 -5.08 -9.35 8.20
C GLY A 225 -3.63 -9.80 8.36
N LEU A 226 -2.89 -10.02 7.26
CA LEU A 226 -1.52 -10.54 7.29
C LEU A 226 -0.57 -9.75 8.20
N THR A 227 -0.72 -8.44 8.24
CA THR A 227 0.21 -7.50 8.90
C THR A 227 -0.22 -7.09 10.30
N ALA A 228 -1.47 -7.38 10.68
CA ALA A 228 -2.01 -6.95 11.98
C ALA A 228 -2.92 -8.00 12.64
N GLY A 229 -3.42 -8.97 11.91
CA GLY A 229 -4.43 -9.94 12.37
C GLY A 229 -3.90 -11.34 12.63
N GLU A 230 -2.72 -11.65 12.18
CA GLU A 230 -2.03 -12.93 12.37
C GLU A 230 -1.23 -12.96 13.67
N PRO A 231 -0.84 -14.16 14.20
CA PRO A 231 0.16 -14.28 15.27
C PRO A 231 1.47 -13.57 14.91
N ASP A 232 2.22 -13.09 15.92
CA ASP A 232 3.39 -12.22 15.71
C ASP A 232 4.45 -12.82 14.79
N HIS A 233 4.72 -14.14 14.90
CA HIS A 233 5.70 -14.79 14.03
C HIS A 233 5.31 -14.74 12.54
N ASN A 234 4.01 -14.82 12.23
CA ASN A 234 3.49 -14.66 10.88
C ASN A 234 3.63 -13.21 10.40
N VAL A 235 3.31 -12.24 11.27
CA VAL A 235 3.45 -10.81 10.98
C VAL A 235 4.91 -10.49 10.68
N HIS A 236 5.86 -10.95 11.48
CA HIS A 236 7.29 -10.76 11.23
C HIS A 236 7.76 -11.39 9.91
N LEU A 237 7.26 -12.58 9.56
CA LEU A 237 7.55 -13.21 8.27
C LEU A 237 7.08 -12.32 7.10
N VAL A 238 5.86 -11.79 7.17
CA VAL A 238 5.28 -10.91 6.15
C VAL A 238 6.11 -9.63 6.00
N PHE A 239 6.48 -8.98 7.11
CA PHE A 239 7.31 -7.76 7.05
C PHE A 239 8.72 -8.04 6.57
N SER A 240 9.34 -9.16 6.93
CA SER A 240 10.63 -9.58 6.38
C SER A 240 10.60 -9.68 4.85
N ASP A 241 9.55 -10.26 4.29
CA ASP A 241 9.37 -10.35 2.83
C ASP A 241 9.17 -8.97 2.19
N ILE A 242 8.36 -8.11 2.83
CA ILE A 242 8.10 -6.73 2.34
C ILE A 242 9.39 -5.94 2.31
N VAL A 243 10.14 -5.90 3.43
CA VAL A 243 11.40 -5.16 3.55
C VAL A 243 12.42 -5.68 2.53
N ALA A 244 12.58 -6.99 2.41
CA ALA A 244 13.49 -7.58 1.43
C ALA A 244 13.11 -7.23 -0.02
N TRP A 245 11.81 -7.10 -0.34
CA TRP A 245 11.37 -6.69 -1.67
C TRP A 245 11.66 -5.21 -1.94
N LEU A 246 11.45 -4.35 -0.95
CA LEU A 246 11.70 -2.91 -1.02
C LEU A 246 13.19 -2.60 -1.12
N ASP A 247 14.04 -3.22 -0.29
CA ASP A 247 15.48 -2.99 -0.26
C ASP A 247 16.12 -3.27 -1.63
N ARG A 248 15.70 -4.33 -2.30
CA ARG A 248 16.20 -4.65 -3.66
C ARG A 248 15.90 -3.57 -4.69
N ARG A 249 14.88 -2.71 -4.45
CA ARG A 249 14.44 -1.69 -5.42
C ARG A 249 14.87 -0.28 -5.03
N SER A 250 14.95 0.03 -3.75
CA SER A 250 15.49 1.31 -3.27
C SER A 250 16.98 1.46 -3.61
N HIS A 251 17.78 0.41 -3.46
CA HIS A 251 19.21 0.43 -3.82
C HIS A 251 19.50 0.43 -5.33
N ARG A 252 18.53 0.10 -6.17
CA ARG A 252 18.71 0.06 -7.62
C ARG A 252 18.88 1.45 -8.24
N GLN A 253 18.23 2.46 -7.66
CA GLN A 253 18.37 3.85 -8.11
C GLN A 253 19.73 4.44 -7.70
N ASP A 254 20.25 4.12 -6.52
CA ASP A 254 21.56 4.57 -6.09
C ASP A 254 22.68 4.04 -7.01
N ARG A 255 22.55 2.79 -7.52
CA ARG A 255 23.52 2.20 -8.48
C ARG A 255 23.41 2.81 -9.87
N ALA A 256 22.22 3.16 -10.34
CA ALA A 256 22.04 3.79 -11.65
C ALA A 256 22.61 5.22 -11.68
N SER A 257 22.54 5.94 -10.56
CA SER A 257 23.16 7.28 -10.43
C SER A 257 24.68 7.25 -10.23
N MET A 258 25.27 6.11 -9.88
CA MET A 258 26.70 5.91 -9.69
C MET A 258 27.42 5.31 -10.91
N THR A 259 26.74 5.10 -12.05
CA THR A 259 27.43 4.68 -13.28
C THR A 259 28.23 5.87 -13.82
N PRO A 260 29.56 5.80 -13.88
CA PRO A 260 30.37 6.91 -14.42
C PRO A 260 30.00 7.16 -15.88
N PRO A 261 30.05 8.40 -16.35
CA PRO A 261 29.89 8.68 -17.77
C PRO A 261 30.93 7.88 -18.55
N ALA A 262 30.49 7.29 -19.66
CA ALA A 262 31.34 6.49 -20.54
C ALA A 262 32.66 7.22 -20.79
N ALA A 263 33.77 6.55 -20.47
CA ALA A 263 35.10 7.08 -20.66
C ALA A 263 35.32 7.46 -22.16
N CYS A 264 35.49 8.75 -22.38
CA CYS A 264 36.12 9.21 -23.62
C CYS A 264 37.55 8.64 -23.66
N THR A 265 37.83 7.80 -24.63
CA THR A 265 39.16 7.37 -24.96
C THR A 265 39.90 8.55 -25.59
N ASP A 266 40.84 9.15 -24.86
CA ASP A 266 41.94 9.87 -25.46
C ASP A 266 43.23 9.55 -24.72
N SER A 267 44.18 9.14 -25.53
CA SER A 267 45.54 8.75 -25.20
C SER A 267 46.41 9.97 -24.84
N ALA A 268 47.24 9.88 -23.84
CA ALA A 268 48.66 10.17 -23.88
C ALA A 268 49.30 10.32 -22.51
N ALA A 269 50.30 9.50 -22.29
CA ALA A 269 51.62 9.67 -21.68
C ALA A 269 51.84 10.44 -20.33
N ALA A 270 52.31 9.66 -19.37
CA ALA A 270 53.49 9.82 -18.48
C ALA A 270 53.67 11.08 -17.63
N ALA A 271 53.71 10.90 -16.29
CA ALA A 271 54.92 11.07 -15.48
C ALA A 271 54.60 10.92 -13.96
N ALA A 272 55.52 10.31 -13.25
CA ALA A 272 55.49 9.98 -11.82
C ALA A 272 55.61 11.17 -10.89
N ALA A 273 54.97 11.08 -9.69
CA ALA A 273 55.61 11.52 -8.43
C ALA A 273 54.79 10.96 -7.24
N ASP A 274 55.54 10.43 -6.32
CA ASP A 274 55.29 9.75 -5.07
C ASP A 274 54.86 10.72 -3.96
N SER A 275 53.90 10.33 -3.09
CA SER A 275 53.94 10.49 -1.63
C SER A 275 52.60 10.10 -0.98
N PRO A 276 52.61 9.50 0.23
CA PRO A 276 51.46 8.77 0.78
C PRO A 276 50.59 9.68 1.67
N VAL A 277 49.27 9.56 1.53
CA VAL A 277 48.30 10.12 2.47
C VAL A 277 47.46 9.00 3.06
N SER A 278 47.39 9.00 4.39
CA SER A 278 46.69 8.06 5.25
C SER A 278 45.18 7.95 4.94
N PRO A 279 44.55 6.79 5.20
CA PRO A 279 43.16 6.57 4.88
C PRO A 279 42.21 7.22 5.88
N GLU A 280 41.31 8.08 5.41
CA GLU A 280 40.11 8.49 6.11
C GLU A 280 39.07 7.33 6.18
N PRO A 281 38.28 7.24 7.27
CA PRO A 281 37.29 6.19 7.40
C PRO A 281 36.09 6.38 6.46
N PRO A 282 35.43 5.30 6.01
CA PRO A 282 34.37 5.37 5.01
C PRO A 282 33.13 6.08 5.56
N ARG A 283 32.69 7.11 4.85
CA ARG A 283 31.36 7.73 5.07
C ARG A 283 30.28 6.72 4.65
N GLN A 284 29.50 6.28 5.61
CA GLN A 284 28.30 5.47 5.35
C GLN A 284 27.26 6.29 4.58
N GLY A 285 27.09 6.00 3.32
CA GLY A 285 26.02 6.52 2.48
C GLY A 285 24.67 5.92 2.93
N ALA A 286 23.74 6.78 3.32
CA ALA A 286 22.38 6.35 3.67
C ALA A 286 21.58 6.13 2.38
N ALA A 287 21.22 4.88 2.10
CA ALA A 287 20.23 4.53 1.09
C ALA A 287 18.82 4.83 1.62
N GLY A 288 17.98 5.47 0.84
CA GLY A 288 16.63 5.80 1.22
C GLY A 288 15.61 5.58 0.11
N GLY A 289 14.51 4.94 0.43
CA GLY A 289 13.38 4.68 -0.48
C GLY A 289 12.02 4.99 0.16
N PHE A 290 10.97 5.18 -0.66
CA PHE A 290 9.61 5.52 -0.23
C PHE A 290 8.62 4.36 -0.39
N LEU A 291 7.77 4.15 0.58
CA LEU A 291 6.48 3.43 0.47
C LEU A 291 5.34 4.41 0.69
N CYS A 292 4.16 4.24 0.10
CA CYS A 292 2.99 5.13 0.23
C CYS A 292 2.85 5.60 1.68
N GLY A 293 3.67 6.58 1.93
CA GLY A 293 4.11 7.06 3.16
C GLY A 293 5.37 6.49 3.76
N LEU A 294 6.51 6.24 3.09
CA LEU A 294 7.77 5.80 3.74
C LEU A 294 9.02 6.44 3.14
N THR A 295 9.89 7.04 3.97
CA THR A 295 11.19 7.60 3.54
C THR A 295 12.35 7.29 4.50
N GLY A 296 13.58 7.20 3.98
CA GLY A 296 14.75 6.73 4.66
C GLY A 296 15.26 7.55 5.87
N ARG A 297 15.95 6.86 6.74
CA ARG A 297 16.58 7.17 8.05
C ARG A 297 16.38 8.59 8.58
N ALA A 298 15.45 8.77 9.52
CA ALA A 298 15.41 9.89 10.44
C ALA A 298 16.38 9.63 11.62
N ASN A 299 17.11 10.67 12.03
CA ASN A 299 17.99 10.63 13.20
C ASN A 299 17.12 10.41 14.47
N PRO A 300 17.45 9.48 15.39
CA PRO A 300 16.62 9.15 16.55
C PRO A 300 16.38 10.27 17.55
N GLN A 301 17.00 11.43 17.41
CA GLN A 301 16.91 12.53 18.37
C GLN A 301 15.76 13.52 18.14
N GLN A 302 14.92 13.38 17.11
CA GLN A 302 13.84 14.33 16.82
C GLN A 302 12.41 13.84 17.12
N CYS A 303 12.21 12.65 17.65
CA CYS A 303 10.89 12.20 18.12
C CYS A 303 10.69 12.46 19.62
N ARG A 304 10.74 13.74 20.04
CA ARG A 304 10.15 14.23 21.29
C ARG A 304 9.30 15.46 20.95
N MET A 305 8.03 15.20 20.67
CA MET A 305 6.85 16.02 21.06
C MET A 305 5.59 15.23 20.74
#